data_984428c74a9b439236805c93ef2dcd54
#
_entry.id   984428c74a9b439236805c93ef2dcd54
#
_cell.length_a   1.000
_cell.length_b   1.000
_cell.length_c   1.000
_cell.angle_alpha   90.00
_cell.angle_beta   90.00
_cell.angle_gamma   90.00
#
_symmetry.space_group_name_H-M   'P 1'
#
loop_
_entity.id
_entity.type
_entity.pdbx_description
1 polymer ?
#
loop_
_entity_poly.entity_id
_entity_poly.type
_entity_poly.pdbx_seq_one_letter_code
_entity_poly.pdbx_strand_id
1 'polypeptide(L)'
;MANGKSRSFVEQRRATIKEILRTKGRASVADLAEQLGISPLTVRRDLDYLEEQGIATRRYGEAILAEEGEVSVSEADPRVAARSAIARAAAQLIEPHDLIFINTSSTALEMVPGIDAEGVTVVTNSAKAQRLPIPPSGMILVTGGEVRPPRGVLSGEFALNNIRSVSATNAFLGCAGISLAAGVTSTTQQEATVNSLMVERADRMVLLADSSKLGIGAGFTYASLDHVTLLITDTGATDEDVEVLLEAGIHEIRRVEPLS
;
A
#
# COMPACT_ATOMS: atom_id res chain seq x y z
N MET A 1 14.66 -23.71 -11.70
CA MET A 1 13.62 -23.66 -12.77
C MET A 1 12.17 -23.82 -12.26
N ALA A 2 11.92 -23.97 -10.97
CA ALA A 2 10.55 -24.13 -10.41
C ALA A 2 9.78 -22.81 -10.17
N ASN A 3 10.47 -21.69 -9.97
CA ASN A 3 9.86 -20.40 -9.58
C ASN A 3 9.16 -19.63 -10.73
N GLY A 4 9.52 -19.87 -11.98
CA GLY A 4 8.89 -19.21 -13.14
C GLY A 4 7.49 -19.76 -13.47
N LYS A 5 7.25 -21.06 -13.24
CA LYS A 5 5.95 -21.70 -13.50
C LYS A 5 4.86 -21.26 -12.50
N SER A 6 5.22 -21.07 -11.23
CA SER A 6 4.27 -20.65 -10.20
C SER A 6 3.76 -19.21 -10.42
N ARG A 7 4.63 -18.31 -10.87
CA ARG A 7 4.29 -16.89 -11.15
C ARG A 7 3.35 -16.76 -12.36
N SER A 8 3.60 -17.52 -13.42
CA SER A 8 2.75 -17.63 -14.61
C SER A 8 1.33 -18.12 -14.25
N PHE A 9 1.22 -19.10 -13.34
CA PHE A 9 -0.07 -19.64 -12.89
C PHE A 9 -0.91 -18.61 -12.12
N VAL A 10 -0.30 -17.82 -11.26
CA VAL A 10 -1.02 -16.78 -10.48
C VAL A 10 -1.51 -15.66 -11.41
N GLU A 11 -0.66 -15.20 -12.34
CA GLU A 11 -1.01 -14.18 -13.31
C GLU A 11 -2.14 -14.65 -14.24
N GLN A 12 -2.06 -15.89 -14.72
CA GLN A 12 -3.08 -16.49 -15.58
C GLN A 12 -4.41 -16.64 -14.83
N ARG A 13 -4.40 -17.06 -13.56
CA ARG A 13 -5.58 -17.19 -12.71
C ARG A 13 -6.25 -15.82 -12.49
N ARG A 14 -5.49 -14.78 -12.18
CA ARG A 14 -6.00 -13.41 -12.04
C ARG A 14 -6.57 -12.84 -13.35
N ALA A 15 -5.95 -13.15 -14.47
CA ALA A 15 -6.48 -12.80 -15.78
C ALA A 15 -7.84 -13.51 -16.03
N THR A 16 -7.97 -14.78 -15.64
CA THR A 16 -9.24 -15.51 -15.73
C THR A 16 -10.31 -14.90 -14.82
N ILE A 17 -9.99 -14.52 -13.58
CA ILE A 17 -10.94 -13.82 -12.69
C ILE A 17 -11.41 -12.51 -13.33
N LYS A 18 -10.50 -11.69 -13.86
CA LYS A 18 -10.83 -10.45 -14.56
C LYS A 18 -11.78 -10.69 -15.75
N GLU A 19 -11.55 -11.74 -16.53
CA GLU A 19 -12.40 -12.08 -17.68
C GLU A 19 -13.79 -12.57 -17.23
N ILE A 20 -13.87 -13.33 -16.15
CA ILE A 20 -15.17 -13.73 -15.55
C ILE A 20 -15.95 -12.51 -15.11
N LEU A 21 -15.30 -11.57 -14.42
CA LEU A 21 -15.93 -10.32 -13.96
C LEU A 21 -16.36 -9.45 -15.15
N ARG A 22 -15.56 -9.41 -16.24
CA ARG A 22 -15.91 -8.68 -17.45
C ARG A 22 -17.14 -9.25 -18.15
N THR A 23 -17.27 -10.59 -18.15
CA THR A 23 -18.35 -11.27 -18.87
C THR A 23 -19.65 -11.32 -18.07
N LYS A 24 -19.55 -11.53 -16.74
CA LYS A 24 -20.71 -11.71 -15.84
C LYS A 24 -21.12 -10.42 -15.12
N GLY A 25 -20.31 -9.36 -15.19
CA GLY A 25 -20.46 -8.11 -14.43
C GLY A 25 -20.10 -8.25 -12.96
N ARG A 26 -20.39 -9.40 -12.34
CA ARG A 26 -20.12 -9.71 -10.92
C ARG A 26 -19.94 -11.20 -10.69
N ALA A 27 -19.22 -11.56 -9.61
CA ALA A 27 -19.08 -12.94 -9.15
C ALA A 27 -18.79 -13.00 -7.65
N SER A 28 -19.34 -13.98 -6.93
CA SER A 28 -19.03 -14.21 -5.52
C SER A 28 -17.72 -14.94 -5.34
N VAL A 29 -17.10 -14.84 -4.15
CA VAL A 29 -15.91 -15.62 -3.79
C VAL A 29 -16.16 -17.12 -3.91
N ALA A 30 -17.37 -17.58 -3.58
CA ALA A 30 -17.74 -18.99 -3.65
C ALA A 30 -17.80 -19.47 -5.12
N ASP A 31 -18.47 -18.70 -6.00
CA ASP A 31 -18.58 -19.03 -7.43
C ASP A 31 -17.20 -19.07 -8.12
N LEU A 32 -16.34 -18.09 -7.79
CA LEU A 32 -14.99 -18.05 -8.32
C LEU A 32 -14.14 -19.24 -7.82
N ALA A 33 -14.28 -19.61 -6.53
CA ALA A 33 -13.58 -20.74 -5.95
C ALA A 33 -13.97 -22.06 -6.62
N GLU A 34 -15.27 -22.27 -6.82
CA GLU A 34 -15.81 -23.45 -7.50
C GLU A 34 -15.39 -23.50 -8.98
N GLN A 35 -15.56 -22.40 -9.71
CA GLN A 35 -15.27 -22.31 -11.14
C GLN A 35 -13.78 -22.49 -11.45
N LEU A 36 -12.90 -22.03 -10.55
CA LEU A 36 -11.44 -22.10 -10.72
C LEU A 36 -10.81 -23.33 -10.04
N GLY A 37 -11.58 -24.10 -9.24
CA GLY A 37 -11.07 -25.26 -8.51
C GLY A 37 -10.04 -24.92 -7.43
N ILE A 38 -10.16 -23.74 -6.80
CA ILE A 38 -9.21 -23.24 -5.79
C ILE A 38 -9.92 -22.87 -4.48
N SER A 39 -9.15 -22.70 -3.39
CA SER A 39 -9.72 -22.35 -2.10
C SER A 39 -10.33 -20.93 -2.10
N PRO A 40 -11.43 -20.68 -1.34
CA PRO A 40 -11.95 -19.33 -1.15
C PRO A 40 -10.92 -18.32 -0.63
N LEU A 41 -9.96 -18.78 0.16
CA LEU A 41 -8.85 -17.95 0.66
C LEU A 41 -7.94 -17.48 -0.47
N THR A 42 -7.66 -18.37 -1.44
CA THR A 42 -6.86 -18.01 -2.63
C THR A 42 -7.59 -17.00 -3.50
N VAL A 43 -8.91 -17.19 -3.69
CA VAL A 43 -9.75 -16.21 -4.43
C VAL A 43 -9.74 -14.86 -3.73
N ARG A 44 -9.91 -14.82 -2.41
CA ARG A 44 -9.88 -13.56 -1.66
C ARG A 44 -8.56 -12.81 -1.87
N ARG A 45 -7.42 -13.50 -1.80
CA ARG A 45 -6.09 -12.90 -2.06
C ARG A 45 -5.94 -12.37 -3.48
N ASP A 46 -6.49 -13.08 -4.46
CA ASP A 46 -6.45 -12.61 -5.85
C ASP A 46 -7.39 -11.43 -6.08
N LEU A 47 -8.56 -11.42 -5.45
CA LEU A 47 -9.48 -10.29 -5.48
C LEU A 47 -8.91 -9.07 -4.72
N ASP A 48 -8.25 -9.25 -3.56
CA ASP A 48 -7.54 -8.20 -2.85
C ASP A 48 -6.50 -7.55 -3.77
N TYR A 49 -5.74 -8.37 -4.49
CA TYR A 49 -4.79 -7.87 -5.47
C TYR A 49 -5.46 -7.08 -6.60
N LEU A 50 -6.57 -7.58 -7.18
CA LEU A 50 -7.28 -6.91 -8.26
C LEU A 50 -7.95 -5.61 -7.79
N GLU A 51 -8.41 -5.56 -6.55
CA GLU A 51 -8.95 -4.37 -5.90
C GLU A 51 -7.87 -3.33 -5.63
N GLU A 52 -6.71 -3.73 -5.11
CA GLU A 52 -5.53 -2.86 -4.97
C GLU A 52 -5.05 -2.30 -6.32
N GLN A 53 -5.29 -3.01 -7.41
CA GLN A 53 -4.98 -2.55 -8.76
C GLN A 53 -6.07 -1.64 -9.36
N GLY A 54 -7.19 -1.44 -8.67
CA GLY A 54 -8.34 -0.72 -9.21
C GLY A 54 -9.01 -1.44 -10.38
N ILE A 55 -8.81 -2.77 -10.52
CA ILE A 55 -9.40 -3.58 -11.59
C ILE A 55 -10.76 -4.13 -11.18
N ALA A 56 -10.94 -4.42 -9.89
CA ALA A 56 -12.19 -4.91 -9.33
C ALA A 56 -12.52 -4.18 -8.04
N THR A 57 -13.78 -4.14 -7.67
CA THR A 57 -14.28 -3.68 -6.37
C THR A 57 -15.15 -4.76 -5.76
N ARG A 58 -15.27 -4.79 -4.42
CA ARG A 58 -16.19 -5.70 -3.73
C ARG A 58 -17.40 -4.94 -3.22
N ARG A 59 -18.58 -5.46 -3.55
CA ARG A 59 -19.84 -4.97 -3.00
C ARG A 59 -20.69 -6.14 -2.53
N TYR A 60 -21.15 -6.10 -1.28
CA TYR A 60 -22.05 -7.12 -0.71
C TYR A 60 -21.55 -8.58 -0.83
N GLY A 61 -20.22 -8.80 -0.73
CA GLY A 61 -19.64 -10.14 -0.85
C GLY A 61 -19.38 -10.63 -2.29
N GLU A 62 -19.69 -9.83 -3.29
CA GLU A 62 -19.41 -10.08 -4.71
C GLU A 62 -18.29 -9.17 -5.23
N ALA A 63 -17.47 -9.68 -6.11
CA ALA A 63 -16.50 -8.89 -6.88
C ALA A 63 -17.16 -8.38 -8.15
N ILE A 64 -16.89 -7.11 -8.50
CA ILE A 64 -17.38 -6.42 -9.70
C ILE A 64 -16.18 -5.83 -10.42
N LEU A 65 -16.19 -5.79 -11.74
CA LEU A 65 -15.16 -5.07 -12.50
C LEU A 65 -15.27 -3.56 -12.21
N ALA A 66 -14.17 -2.90 -11.91
CA ALA A 66 -14.15 -1.45 -11.79
C ALA A 66 -14.35 -0.82 -13.19
N GLU A 67 -15.32 0.07 -13.35
CA GLU A 67 -15.48 0.83 -14.60
C GLU A 67 -14.31 1.81 -14.76
N GLU A 68 -13.84 1.99 -16.01
CA GLU A 68 -12.77 2.94 -16.30
C GLU A 68 -13.25 4.36 -15.98
N GLY A 69 -12.79 4.90 -14.84
CA GLY A 69 -13.09 6.28 -14.41
C GLY A 69 -13.78 6.40 -13.06
N GLU A 70 -14.37 5.35 -12.51
CA GLU A 70 -14.97 5.37 -11.17
C GLU A 70 -14.21 4.45 -10.21
N VAL A 71 -13.32 5.03 -9.42
CA VAL A 71 -12.94 4.44 -8.14
C VAL A 71 -14.08 4.74 -7.17
N SER A 72 -15.24 4.11 -7.38
CA SER A 72 -16.26 4.06 -6.34
C SER A 72 -15.92 2.91 -5.40
N VAL A 73 -14.94 3.13 -4.56
CA VAL A 73 -14.78 2.33 -3.35
C VAL A 73 -16.07 2.53 -2.56
N SER A 74 -16.79 1.46 -2.28
CA SER A 74 -17.96 1.54 -1.40
C SER A 74 -17.50 2.16 -0.08
N GLU A 75 -18.03 3.32 0.29
CA GLU A 75 -17.82 3.96 1.60
C GLU A 75 -18.16 3.01 2.77
N ALA A 76 -18.78 1.88 2.49
CA ALA A 76 -19.15 0.84 3.44
C ALA A 76 -18.08 -0.27 3.64
N ASP A 77 -16.90 -0.23 3.00
CA ASP A 77 -15.81 -1.18 3.32
C ASP A 77 -15.03 -0.66 4.54
N PRO A 78 -15.06 -1.38 5.69
CA PRO A 78 -14.34 -0.96 6.90
C PRO A 78 -12.84 -0.67 6.67
N ARG A 79 -12.22 -1.34 5.68
CA ARG A 79 -10.82 -1.13 5.33
C ARG A 79 -10.58 0.21 4.64
N VAL A 80 -11.57 0.76 3.95
CA VAL A 80 -11.47 2.09 3.35
C VAL A 80 -11.51 3.13 4.45
N ALA A 81 -12.51 3.04 5.34
CA ALA A 81 -12.62 3.92 6.49
C ALA A 81 -11.35 3.89 7.37
N ALA A 82 -10.77 2.69 7.59
CA ALA A 82 -9.51 2.54 8.30
C ALA A 82 -8.35 3.25 7.58
N ARG A 83 -8.19 3.03 6.26
CA ARG A 83 -7.13 3.67 5.46
C ARG A 83 -7.25 5.18 5.45
N SER A 84 -8.45 5.72 5.28
CA SER A 84 -8.69 7.17 5.31
C SER A 84 -8.38 7.78 6.69
N ALA A 85 -8.70 7.07 7.79
CA ALA A 85 -8.35 7.51 9.13
C ALA A 85 -6.82 7.51 9.35
N ILE A 86 -6.12 6.45 8.91
CA ILE A 86 -4.67 6.34 8.97
C ILE A 86 -4.01 7.45 8.16
N ALA A 87 -4.46 7.68 6.92
CA ALA A 87 -3.95 8.71 6.04
C ALA A 87 -4.12 10.12 6.65
N ARG A 88 -5.29 10.42 7.22
CA ARG A 88 -5.56 11.68 7.92
C ARG A 88 -4.63 11.88 9.12
N ALA A 89 -4.44 10.84 9.95
CA ALA A 89 -3.54 10.92 11.10
C ALA A 89 -2.09 11.12 10.68
N ALA A 90 -1.67 10.49 9.56
CA ALA A 90 -0.34 10.68 8.99
C ALA A 90 -0.12 12.11 8.49
N ALA A 91 -1.10 12.69 7.79
CA ALA A 91 -1.01 14.06 7.26
C ALA A 91 -0.80 15.10 8.37
N GLN A 92 -1.36 14.88 9.56
CA GLN A 92 -1.20 15.75 10.72
C GLN A 92 0.22 15.76 11.34
N LEU A 93 1.09 14.84 10.92
CA LEU A 93 2.48 14.76 11.41
C LEU A 93 3.44 15.62 10.57
N ILE A 94 2.97 16.18 9.48
CA ILE A 94 3.80 16.94 8.55
C ILE A 94 3.92 18.38 9.01
N GLU A 95 5.15 18.86 9.10
CA GLU A 95 5.48 20.21 9.47
C GLU A 95 5.74 21.10 8.24
N PRO A 96 5.61 22.44 8.35
CA PRO A 96 5.95 23.36 7.25
C PRO A 96 7.39 23.14 6.76
N HIS A 97 7.54 23.15 5.43
CA HIS A 97 8.80 22.96 4.72
C HIS A 97 9.44 21.57 4.82
N ASP A 98 8.71 20.56 5.31
CA ASP A 98 9.16 19.18 5.30
C ASP A 98 9.45 18.69 3.88
N LEU A 99 10.49 17.88 3.76
CA LEU A 99 10.72 17.03 2.60
C LEU A 99 10.42 15.60 3.02
N ILE A 100 9.43 14.98 2.37
CA ILE A 100 8.94 13.65 2.74
C ILE A 100 8.98 12.67 1.58
N PHE A 101 9.22 11.40 1.88
CA PHE A 101 9.00 10.30 0.96
C PHE A 101 7.61 9.71 1.14
N ILE A 102 6.95 9.40 0.02
CA ILE A 102 5.69 8.65 -0.02
C ILE A 102 5.82 7.56 -1.09
N ASN A 103 5.58 6.29 -0.72
CA ASN A 103 5.61 5.20 -1.69
C ASN A 103 4.28 5.04 -2.46
N THR A 104 4.19 4.00 -3.30
CA THR A 104 3.00 3.72 -4.13
C THR A 104 1.81 3.13 -3.39
N SER A 105 1.87 2.99 -2.06
CA SER A 105 0.75 2.51 -1.25
C SER A 105 -0.46 3.43 -1.39
N SER A 106 -1.64 2.85 -1.53
CA SER A 106 -2.90 3.61 -1.58
C SER A 106 -3.10 4.43 -0.30
N THR A 107 -2.82 3.86 0.87
CA THR A 107 -2.92 4.55 2.16
C THR A 107 -1.96 5.74 2.24
N ALA A 108 -0.70 5.57 1.78
CA ALA A 108 0.28 6.64 1.81
C ALA A 108 -0.06 7.76 0.80
N LEU A 109 -0.55 7.43 -0.39
CA LEU A 109 -0.98 8.43 -1.36
C LEU A 109 -2.24 9.18 -0.92
N GLU A 110 -3.13 8.53 -0.17
CA GLU A 110 -4.37 9.12 0.34
C GLU A 110 -4.12 10.21 1.38
N MET A 111 -2.93 10.26 2.02
CA MET A 111 -2.60 11.32 2.96
C MET A 111 -2.34 12.68 2.28
N VAL A 112 -1.92 12.69 1.00
CA VAL A 112 -1.48 13.91 0.31
C VAL A 112 -2.55 14.99 0.25
N PRO A 113 -3.85 14.69 -0.05
CA PRO A 113 -4.92 15.68 0.01
C PRO A 113 -5.16 16.32 1.38
N GLY A 114 -4.69 15.67 2.45
CA GLY A 114 -4.82 16.14 3.83
C GLY A 114 -3.61 16.94 4.35
N ILE A 115 -2.61 17.21 3.50
CA ILE A 115 -1.44 18.01 3.88
C ILE A 115 -1.80 19.50 3.83
N ASP A 116 -1.97 20.10 5.00
CA ASP A 116 -2.26 21.54 5.16
C ASP A 116 -0.99 22.38 5.41
N ALA A 117 0.14 21.75 5.73
CA ALA A 117 1.41 22.41 5.98
C ALA A 117 1.97 23.07 4.72
N GLU A 118 2.49 24.30 4.87
CA GLU A 118 3.02 25.09 3.74
C GLU A 118 4.44 24.63 3.33
N GLY A 119 4.74 24.74 2.04
CA GLY A 119 6.09 24.55 1.50
C GLY A 119 6.58 23.11 1.50
N VAL A 120 5.69 22.14 1.70
CA VAL A 120 6.06 20.70 1.76
C VAL A 120 6.50 20.19 0.40
N THR A 121 7.61 19.47 0.37
CA THR A 121 8.09 18.76 -0.81
C THR A 121 7.81 17.27 -0.65
N VAL A 122 6.92 16.73 -1.47
CA VAL A 122 6.61 15.29 -1.53
C VAL A 122 7.45 14.64 -2.62
N VAL A 123 8.24 13.64 -2.28
CA VAL A 123 8.99 12.80 -3.23
C VAL A 123 8.34 11.43 -3.30
N THR A 124 7.91 10.99 -4.48
CA THR A 124 7.20 9.72 -4.62
C THR A 124 7.61 8.93 -5.87
N ASN A 125 7.60 7.61 -5.74
CA ASN A 125 7.79 6.68 -6.85
C ASN A 125 6.46 6.21 -7.48
N SER A 126 5.40 6.98 -7.33
CA SER A 126 4.09 6.66 -7.90
C SER A 126 3.80 7.43 -9.17
N ALA A 127 3.50 6.74 -10.26
CA ALA A 127 2.97 7.36 -11.48
C ALA A 127 1.59 8.00 -11.26
N LYS A 128 0.87 7.63 -10.19
CA LYS A 128 -0.42 8.24 -9.82
C LYS A 128 -0.27 9.67 -9.27
N ALA A 129 0.95 10.09 -8.94
CA ALA A 129 1.24 11.43 -8.40
C ALA A 129 0.70 12.58 -9.26
N GLN A 130 0.59 12.40 -10.58
CA GLN A 130 0.00 13.39 -11.50
C GLN A 130 -1.46 13.76 -11.18
N ARG A 131 -2.17 12.93 -10.40
CA ARG A 131 -3.57 13.12 -10.03
C ARG A 131 -3.74 13.64 -8.60
N LEU A 132 -2.64 13.77 -7.86
CA LEU A 132 -2.68 14.25 -6.49
C LEU A 132 -2.68 15.78 -6.45
N PRO A 133 -3.40 16.39 -5.50
CA PRO A 133 -3.28 17.81 -5.26
C PRO A 133 -1.87 18.16 -4.76
N ILE A 134 -1.36 19.30 -5.17
CA ILE A 134 -0.07 19.80 -4.68
C ILE A 134 -0.31 20.46 -3.31
N PRO A 135 0.51 20.15 -2.28
CA PRO A 135 0.43 20.80 -0.97
C PRO A 135 0.53 22.33 -1.07
N PRO A 136 -0.05 23.10 -0.13
CA PRO A 136 0.01 24.55 -0.13
C PRO A 136 1.46 25.08 -0.25
N SER A 137 1.72 25.93 -1.24
CA SER A 137 3.08 26.47 -1.55
C SER A 137 4.18 25.42 -1.71
N GLY A 138 3.80 24.14 -1.87
CA GLY A 138 4.72 22.99 -1.95
C GLY A 138 4.89 22.46 -3.37
N MET A 139 5.45 21.25 -3.46
CA MET A 139 5.61 20.55 -4.74
C MET A 139 5.56 19.02 -4.56
N ILE A 140 5.30 18.33 -5.69
CA ILE A 140 5.44 16.89 -5.78
C ILE A 140 6.53 16.56 -6.80
N LEU A 141 7.56 15.87 -6.34
CA LEU A 141 8.66 15.35 -7.16
C LEU A 141 8.42 13.87 -7.40
N VAL A 142 8.39 13.49 -8.68
CA VAL A 142 8.27 12.09 -9.09
C VAL A 142 9.67 11.54 -9.39
N THR A 143 10.01 10.41 -8.78
CA THR A 143 11.36 9.83 -8.92
C THR A 143 11.77 9.51 -10.36
N GLY A 144 10.81 9.42 -11.29
CA GLY A 144 11.08 8.91 -12.63
C GLY A 144 11.45 7.43 -12.63
N GLY A 145 11.98 6.94 -13.76
CA GLY A 145 12.37 5.55 -13.91
C GLY A 145 11.41 4.70 -14.74
N GLU A 146 11.54 3.38 -14.61
CA GLU A 146 10.71 2.42 -15.32
C GLU A 146 9.31 2.35 -14.71
N VAL A 147 8.28 2.53 -15.54
CA VAL A 147 6.88 2.34 -15.12
C VAL A 147 6.50 0.88 -15.30
N ARG A 148 6.05 0.23 -14.23
CA ARG A 148 5.57 -1.15 -14.29
C ARG A 148 4.07 -1.22 -14.02
N PRO A 149 3.28 -1.56 -15.05
CA PRO A 149 1.86 -1.84 -14.87
C PRO A 149 1.64 -3.08 -13.96
N PRO A 150 0.48 -3.17 -13.30
CA PRO A 150 -0.64 -2.22 -13.32
C PRO A 150 -0.54 -1.13 -12.25
N ARG A 151 0.34 -1.27 -11.26
CA ARG A 151 0.41 -0.35 -10.09
C ARG A 151 0.99 1.03 -10.38
N GLY A 152 1.69 1.18 -11.51
CA GLY A 152 2.36 2.43 -11.83
C GLY A 152 3.54 2.74 -10.90
N VAL A 153 4.21 1.71 -10.40
CA VAL A 153 5.44 1.85 -9.61
C VAL A 153 6.56 2.33 -10.51
N LEU A 154 7.21 3.40 -10.12
CA LEU A 154 8.45 3.88 -10.73
C LEU A 154 9.63 3.22 -10.02
N SER A 155 10.51 2.57 -10.79
CA SER A 155 11.62 1.79 -10.27
C SER A 155 12.83 1.84 -11.22
N GLY A 156 13.88 1.08 -10.92
CA GLY A 156 15.11 1.04 -11.70
C GLY A 156 16.10 2.15 -11.31
N GLU A 157 17.25 2.18 -11.96
CA GLU A 157 18.38 3.03 -11.56
C GLU A 157 18.06 4.53 -11.57
N PHE A 158 17.23 5.02 -12.50
CA PHE A 158 16.80 6.43 -12.49
C PHE A 158 16.06 6.79 -11.20
N ALA A 159 15.11 5.95 -10.79
CA ALA A 159 14.36 6.18 -9.54
C ALA A 159 15.30 6.12 -8.33
N LEU A 160 16.15 5.12 -8.25
CA LEU A 160 17.09 4.92 -7.14
C LEU A 160 18.09 6.08 -7.04
N ASN A 161 18.65 6.56 -8.16
CA ASN A 161 19.59 7.65 -8.15
C ASN A 161 18.95 8.98 -7.69
N ASN A 162 17.71 9.22 -8.10
CA ASN A 162 16.98 10.40 -7.63
C ASN A 162 16.66 10.33 -6.12
N ILE A 163 16.28 9.16 -5.59
CA ILE A 163 16.08 8.99 -4.15
C ILE A 163 17.39 9.16 -3.37
N ARG A 164 18.52 8.61 -3.87
CA ARG A 164 19.84 8.78 -3.23
C ARG A 164 20.27 10.24 -3.10
N SER A 165 19.83 11.10 -4.01
CA SER A 165 20.16 12.53 -3.99
C SER A 165 19.35 13.36 -3.01
N VAL A 166 18.36 12.73 -2.35
CA VAL A 166 17.42 13.38 -1.43
C VAL A 166 17.65 12.87 -0.02
N SER A 167 17.50 13.75 0.99
CA SER A 167 17.38 13.38 2.40
C SER A 167 16.03 13.92 2.91
N ALA A 168 15.22 13.04 3.45
CA ALA A 168 13.86 13.37 3.89
C ALA A 168 13.75 13.38 5.42
N THR A 169 12.89 14.23 5.96
CA THR A 169 12.57 14.23 7.39
C THR A 169 11.77 12.98 7.76
N ASN A 170 10.84 12.58 6.91
CA ASN A 170 10.00 11.41 7.13
C ASN A 170 9.82 10.60 5.84
N ALA A 171 9.76 9.27 5.98
CA ALA A 171 9.26 8.36 4.94
C ALA A 171 7.92 7.78 5.39
N PHE A 172 6.82 8.20 4.75
CA PHE A 172 5.48 7.65 4.97
C PHE A 172 5.25 6.51 3.99
N LEU A 173 5.33 5.28 4.48
CA LEU A 173 5.34 4.09 3.64
C LEU A 173 4.21 3.14 4.02
N GLY A 174 3.53 2.60 3.02
CA GLY A 174 2.65 1.45 3.23
C GLY A 174 3.35 0.14 2.90
N CYS A 175 2.73 -0.98 3.26
CA CYS A 175 3.29 -2.32 3.09
C CYS A 175 2.28 -3.31 2.49
N ALA A 176 2.80 -4.45 2.03
CA ALA A 176 1.98 -5.61 1.69
C ALA A 176 1.63 -6.43 2.94
N GLY A 177 2.50 -6.40 3.94
CA GLY A 177 2.33 -7.03 5.24
C GLY A 177 3.46 -6.70 6.18
N ILE A 178 3.23 -6.95 7.46
CA ILE A 178 4.15 -6.78 8.58
C ILE A 178 4.09 -8.01 9.48
N SER A 179 5.24 -8.60 9.80
CA SER A 179 5.33 -9.76 10.71
C SER A 179 6.67 -9.85 11.40
N LEU A 180 6.74 -10.60 12.52
CA LEU A 180 7.99 -10.83 13.26
C LEU A 180 9.05 -11.51 12.39
N ALA A 181 8.64 -12.48 11.56
CA ALA A 181 9.56 -13.29 10.77
C ALA A 181 10.09 -12.57 9.54
N ALA A 182 9.28 -11.70 8.90
CA ALA A 182 9.62 -11.09 7.63
C ALA A 182 9.87 -9.57 7.72
N GLY A 183 9.63 -8.95 8.88
CA GLY A 183 9.64 -7.48 8.98
C GLY A 183 8.54 -6.86 8.15
N VAL A 184 8.83 -5.73 7.52
CA VAL A 184 7.91 -4.97 6.65
C VAL A 184 8.15 -5.35 5.20
N THR A 185 7.10 -5.75 4.48
CA THR A 185 7.24 -6.36 3.16
C THR A 185 6.50 -5.59 2.06
N SER A 186 7.01 -5.73 0.84
CA SER A 186 6.37 -5.29 -0.42
C SER A 186 6.04 -6.46 -1.31
N THR A 187 5.15 -6.26 -2.28
CA THR A 187 4.68 -7.31 -3.19
C THR A 187 5.75 -7.74 -4.18
N THR A 188 6.66 -6.84 -4.58
CA THR A 188 7.71 -7.10 -5.56
C THR A 188 9.07 -6.67 -5.05
N GLN A 189 10.13 -7.32 -5.57
CA GLN A 189 11.51 -6.96 -5.24
C GLN A 189 11.84 -5.51 -5.61
N GLN A 190 11.32 -5.02 -6.74
CA GLN A 190 11.57 -3.65 -7.20
C GLN A 190 10.97 -2.61 -6.23
N GLU A 191 9.75 -2.86 -5.75
CA GLU A 191 9.14 -2.02 -4.71
C GLU A 191 9.95 -2.07 -3.42
N ALA A 192 10.36 -3.26 -2.99
CA ALA A 192 11.17 -3.42 -1.79
C ALA A 192 12.49 -2.65 -1.88
N THR A 193 13.19 -2.72 -3.02
CA THR A 193 14.45 -1.98 -3.24
C THR A 193 14.24 -0.47 -3.15
N VAL A 194 13.18 0.06 -3.75
CA VAL A 194 12.87 1.50 -3.69
C VAL A 194 12.47 1.92 -2.27
N ASN A 195 11.59 1.14 -1.62
CA ASN A 195 11.15 1.44 -0.27
C ASN A 195 12.29 1.36 0.75
N SER A 196 13.19 0.37 0.63
CA SER A 196 14.37 0.25 1.49
C SER A 196 15.27 1.47 1.38
N LEU A 197 15.48 1.98 0.16
CA LEU A 197 16.26 3.19 -0.05
C LEU A 197 15.57 4.45 0.50
N MET A 198 14.23 4.54 0.43
CA MET A 198 13.48 5.63 1.07
C MET A 198 13.64 5.61 2.60
N VAL A 199 13.64 4.41 3.21
CA VAL A 199 13.90 4.23 4.65
C VAL A 199 15.32 4.69 4.99
N GLU A 200 16.32 4.26 4.22
CA GLU A 200 17.74 4.64 4.43
C GLU A 200 17.98 6.16 4.32
N ARG A 201 17.19 6.83 3.48
CA ARG A 201 17.35 8.26 3.16
C ARG A 201 16.40 9.18 3.95
N ALA A 202 15.70 8.67 4.93
CA ALA A 202 14.81 9.42 5.82
C ALA A 202 15.28 9.35 7.27
N ASP A 203 15.06 10.43 8.01
CA ASP A 203 15.37 10.46 9.45
C ASP A 203 14.41 9.58 10.25
N ARG A 204 13.16 9.44 9.80
CA ARG A 204 12.11 8.66 10.46
C ARG A 204 11.28 7.88 9.45
N MET A 205 10.99 6.62 9.79
CA MET A 205 10.04 5.80 9.05
C MET A 205 8.68 5.78 9.76
N VAL A 206 7.66 6.30 9.10
CA VAL A 206 6.25 6.19 9.52
C VAL A 206 5.57 5.15 8.65
N LEU A 207 5.20 4.02 9.24
CA LEU A 207 4.52 2.92 8.55
C LEU A 207 3.01 3.10 8.63
N LEU A 208 2.33 3.05 7.49
CA LEU A 208 0.88 3.20 7.34
C LEU A 208 0.26 1.86 6.94
N ALA A 209 -0.33 1.16 7.88
CA ALA A 209 -0.86 -0.19 7.64
C ALA A 209 -2.17 -0.41 8.41
N ASP A 210 -3.23 -0.77 7.71
CA ASP A 210 -4.45 -1.23 8.37
C ASP A 210 -4.24 -2.58 9.07
N SER A 211 -5.06 -2.88 10.06
CA SER A 211 -4.93 -4.07 10.92
C SER A 211 -4.89 -5.39 10.14
N SER A 212 -5.48 -5.43 8.93
CA SER A 212 -5.44 -6.62 8.07
C SER A 212 -4.05 -6.96 7.54
N LYS A 213 -3.07 -6.07 7.70
CA LYS A 213 -1.67 -6.26 7.27
C LYS A 213 -0.80 -6.86 8.39
N LEU A 214 -1.28 -6.84 9.62
CA LEU A 214 -0.54 -7.37 10.77
C LEU A 214 -0.50 -8.90 10.74
N GLY A 215 0.61 -9.49 11.11
CA GLY A 215 0.85 -10.93 11.05
C GLY A 215 1.08 -11.49 9.63
N ILE A 216 1.06 -10.65 8.59
CA ILE A 216 1.24 -11.07 7.19
C ILE A 216 2.73 -10.98 6.83
N GLY A 217 3.37 -12.14 6.63
CA GLY A 217 4.76 -12.25 6.21
C GLY A 217 4.89 -12.73 4.77
N ALA A 218 4.45 -11.95 3.78
CA ALA A 218 4.49 -12.36 2.38
C ALA A 218 5.14 -11.29 1.49
N GLY A 219 6.05 -11.71 0.61
CA GLY A 219 6.68 -10.81 -0.35
C GLY A 219 8.16 -10.58 -0.09
N PHE A 220 8.63 -9.36 -0.36
CA PHE A 220 10.03 -8.97 -0.27
C PHE A 220 10.20 -7.96 0.87
N THR A 221 11.03 -8.29 1.85
CA THR A 221 11.34 -7.41 2.99
C THR A 221 12.03 -6.13 2.51
N TYR A 222 11.61 -4.98 3.05
CA TYR A 222 12.25 -3.70 2.78
C TYR A 222 12.71 -2.96 4.04
N ALA A 223 12.20 -3.33 5.21
CA ALA A 223 12.68 -2.84 6.50
C ALA A 223 12.49 -3.91 7.59
N SER A 224 13.38 -3.94 8.57
CA SER A 224 13.17 -4.63 9.84
C SER A 224 12.25 -3.78 10.74
N LEU A 225 11.69 -4.40 11.78
CA LEU A 225 10.69 -3.73 12.63
C LEU A 225 11.29 -2.58 13.45
N ASP A 226 12.56 -2.66 13.82
CA ASP A 226 13.31 -1.62 14.53
C ASP A 226 13.59 -0.35 13.72
N HIS A 227 13.43 -0.39 12.40
CA HIS A 227 13.45 0.83 11.57
C HIS A 227 12.14 1.61 11.65
N VAL A 228 11.03 0.97 12.11
CA VAL A 228 9.72 1.63 12.17
C VAL A 228 9.66 2.54 13.40
N THR A 229 9.79 3.84 13.19
CA THR A 229 9.69 4.84 14.26
C THR A 229 8.26 4.97 14.76
N LEU A 230 7.28 4.92 13.86
CA LEU A 230 5.86 4.98 14.18
C LEU A 230 5.07 4.09 13.21
N LEU A 231 4.24 3.20 13.76
CA LEU A 231 3.18 2.52 13.03
C LEU A 231 1.85 3.21 13.30
N ILE A 232 1.17 3.67 12.26
CA ILE A 232 -0.24 4.10 12.35
C ILE A 232 -1.10 2.99 11.78
N THR A 233 -2.00 2.47 12.62
CA THR A 233 -2.95 1.40 12.27
C THR A 233 -4.35 1.76 12.78
N ASP A 234 -5.37 0.96 12.42
CA ASP A 234 -6.73 1.14 12.92
C ASP A 234 -6.99 0.34 14.20
N THR A 235 -8.13 0.62 14.85
CA THR A 235 -8.56 -0.07 16.08
C THR A 235 -8.92 -1.54 15.90
N GLY A 236 -8.87 -2.08 14.67
CA GLY A 236 -8.90 -3.51 14.41
C GLY A 236 -7.63 -4.26 14.85
N ALA A 237 -6.52 -3.54 15.09
CA ALA A 237 -5.33 -4.10 15.72
C ALA A 237 -5.60 -4.38 17.21
N THR A 238 -5.39 -5.62 17.65
CA THR A 238 -5.61 -6.04 19.04
C THR A 238 -4.51 -5.53 19.97
N ASP A 239 -4.74 -5.58 21.29
CA ASP A 239 -3.69 -5.24 22.26
C ASP A 239 -2.51 -6.22 22.16
N GLU A 240 -2.78 -7.50 21.86
CA GLU A 240 -1.75 -8.51 21.62
C GLU A 240 -0.89 -8.18 20.39
N ASP A 241 -1.51 -7.74 19.27
CA ASP A 241 -0.77 -7.30 18.08
C ASP A 241 0.17 -6.14 18.41
N VAL A 242 -0.32 -5.17 19.19
CA VAL A 242 0.46 -3.99 19.60
C VAL A 242 1.64 -4.39 20.48
N GLU A 243 1.41 -5.20 21.53
CA GLU A 243 2.42 -5.64 22.46
C GLU A 243 3.55 -6.41 21.74
N VAL A 244 3.17 -7.38 20.91
CA VAL A 244 4.11 -8.20 20.14
C VAL A 244 4.96 -7.36 19.18
N LEU A 245 4.38 -6.36 18.51
CA LEU A 245 5.11 -5.51 17.59
C LEU A 245 6.03 -4.49 18.28
N LEU A 246 5.64 -3.97 19.45
CA LEU A 246 6.52 -3.12 20.28
C LEU A 246 7.71 -3.93 20.81
N GLU A 247 7.49 -5.14 21.32
CA GLU A 247 8.57 -6.03 21.77
C GLU A 247 9.53 -6.41 20.65
N ALA A 248 9.01 -6.47 19.40
CA ALA A 248 9.82 -6.77 18.22
C ALA A 248 10.62 -5.58 17.68
N GLY A 249 10.51 -4.40 18.30
CA GLY A 249 11.35 -3.24 18.01
C GLY A 249 10.68 -2.05 17.36
N ILE A 250 9.38 -2.07 17.07
CA ILE A 250 8.66 -0.86 16.67
C ILE A 250 8.67 0.13 17.82
N HIS A 251 9.02 1.40 17.55
CA HIS A 251 9.21 2.37 18.64
C HIS A 251 7.89 2.92 19.18
N GLU A 252 6.92 3.21 18.32
CA GLU A 252 5.60 3.74 18.69
C GLU A 252 4.52 3.12 17.79
N ILE A 253 3.36 2.81 18.37
CA ILE A 253 2.18 2.38 17.63
C ILE A 253 1.00 3.28 18.00
N ARG A 254 0.34 3.84 16.97
CA ARG A 254 -0.86 4.66 17.13
C ARG A 254 -2.04 3.98 16.45
N ARG A 255 -3.07 3.67 17.24
CA ARG A 255 -4.35 3.18 16.72
C ARG A 255 -5.29 4.34 16.49
N VAL A 256 -5.94 4.38 15.32
CA VAL A 256 -6.93 5.38 14.94
C VAL A 256 -8.28 4.74 14.72
N GLU A 257 -9.35 5.44 15.10
CA GLU A 257 -10.70 4.99 14.81
C GLU A 257 -10.99 5.14 13.30
N PRO A 258 -11.53 4.09 12.63
CA PRO A 258 -12.03 4.21 11.27
C PRO A 258 -13.05 5.33 11.16
N LEU A 259 -13.02 6.06 10.05
CA LEU A 259 -13.98 7.13 9.80
C LEU A 259 -15.38 6.53 9.62
N SER A 260 -16.36 7.09 10.34
CA SER A 260 -17.78 6.70 10.29
C SER A 260 -18.47 7.25 9.04
#